data_3c44a89b4e31833dbb7d266fe5585e9f
#
_entry.id   3c44a89b4e31833dbb7d266fe5585e9f
#
_cell.length_a   1.000
_cell.length_b   1.000
_cell.length_c   1.000
_cell.angle_alpha   90.00
_cell.angle_beta   90.00
_cell.angle_gamma   90.00
#
_symmetry.space_group_name_H-M   'P 1'
#
loop_
_entity.id
_entity.type
_entity.pdbx_description
1 polymer ?
#
loop_
_entity_poly.entity_id
_entity_poly.type
_entity_poly.pdbx_seq_one_letter_code
_entity_poly.pdbx_strand_id
1 'polypeptide(L)'
;RCICGNETIDAILTIYIEMAQKENIAVTTNVLTTGNIAVRDIDLVAVVANIFENAIHGCLASGSKEKKIHISITKKGKKMVIQCRNTCAQDIKIKSGLPESDTGTRTGISSVLKVVSYYKGETEFLLEDGMFVVKILLNIPEKKH
;
A
#
# COMPACT_ATOMS: atom_id res chain seq x y z
N ARG A 1 -0.07 -0.13 20.25
CA ARG A 1 -0.33 -1.43 19.64
C ARG A 1 0.76 -1.79 18.64
N CYS A 2 1.45 -2.86 18.91
CA CYS A 2 2.57 -3.31 18.09
C CYS A 2 2.10 -4.28 17.01
N ILE A 3 2.42 -3.99 15.74
CA ILE A 3 2.08 -4.84 14.60
C ILE A 3 3.32 -5.63 14.16
N CYS A 4 4.44 -4.94 13.95
CA CYS A 4 5.67 -5.59 13.49
C CYS A 4 6.93 -5.11 14.21
N GLY A 5 6.83 -4.13 15.09
CA GLY A 5 7.97 -3.57 15.81
C GLY A 5 8.69 -2.43 15.10
N ASN A 6 8.29 -2.07 13.88
CA ASN A 6 8.78 -0.86 13.23
C ASN A 6 7.80 0.27 13.57
N GLU A 7 8.26 1.28 14.30
CA GLU A 7 7.40 2.34 14.80
C GLU A 7 6.64 3.08 13.70
N THR A 8 7.30 3.39 12.61
CA THR A 8 6.68 4.14 11.52
C THR A 8 5.59 3.33 10.85
N ILE A 9 5.89 2.08 10.50
CA ILE A 9 4.91 1.19 9.87
C ILE A 9 3.73 0.94 10.82
N ASP A 10 4.02 0.65 12.09
CA ASP A 10 2.98 0.38 13.08
C ASP A 10 2.05 1.57 13.25
N ALA A 11 2.60 2.78 13.31
CA ALA A 11 1.80 4.00 13.45
C ALA A 11 0.89 4.23 12.25
N ILE A 12 1.43 4.10 11.04
CA ILE A 12 0.65 4.29 9.82
C ILE A 12 -0.46 3.27 9.72
N LEU A 13 -0.13 2.00 9.90
CA LEU A 13 -1.13 0.93 9.80
C LEU A 13 -2.23 1.09 10.83
N THR A 14 -1.88 1.46 12.07
CA THR A 14 -2.88 1.67 13.12
C THR A 14 -3.88 2.75 12.72
N ILE A 15 -3.40 3.88 12.23
CA ILE A 15 -4.27 4.99 11.81
C ILE A 15 -5.23 4.56 10.70
N TYR A 16 -4.69 3.95 9.66
CA TYR A 16 -5.50 3.59 8.48
C TYR A 16 -6.40 2.38 8.72
N ILE A 17 -5.98 1.43 9.56
CA ILE A 17 -6.86 0.33 9.97
C ILE A 17 -8.09 0.89 10.71
N GLU A 18 -7.88 1.82 11.63
CA GLU A 18 -9.00 2.45 12.34
C GLU A 18 -9.93 3.19 11.40
N MET A 19 -9.38 3.93 10.43
CA MET A 19 -10.17 4.63 9.43
C MET A 19 -11.01 3.65 8.60
N ALA A 20 -10.40 2.56 8.16
CA ALA A 20 -11.09 1.54 7.38
C ALA A 20 -12.20 0.85 8.19
N GLN A 21 -11.93 0.54 9.44
CA GLN A 21 -12.90 -0.11 10.31
C GLN A 21 -14.14 0.76 10.54
N LYS A 22 -13.97 2.07 10.64
CA LYS A 22 -15.09 3.01 10.75
C LYS A 22 -15.99 2.98 9.51
N GLU A 23 -15.44 2.57 8.38
CA GLU A 23 -16.19 2.43 7.13
C GLU A 23 -16.65 1.00 6.89
N ASN A 24 -16.60 0.15 7.91
CA ASN A 24 -17.00 -1.25 7.84
C ASN A 24 -16.19 -2.06 6.83
N ILE A 25 -14.92 -1.72 6.69
CA ILE A 25 -13.99 -2.45 5.83
C ILE A 25 -13.18 -3.42 6.71
N ALA A 26 -13.18 -4.70 6.32
CA ALA A 26 -12.38 -5.71 7.00
C ALA A 26 -10.93 -5.61 6.51
N VAL A 27 -10.00 -5.45 7.43
CA VAL A 27 -8.57 -5.30 7.10
C VAL A 27 -7.79 -6.49 7.66
N THR A 28 -6.99 -7.12 6.80
CA THR A 28 -6.03 -8.13 7.23
C THR A 28 -4.64 -7.64 6.91
N THR A 29 -3.69 -7.90 7.79
CA THR A 29 -2.30 -7.50 7.62
C THR A 29 -1.39 -8.70 7.75
N ASN A 30 -0.34 -8.71 6.93
CA ASN A 30 0.71 -9.68 7.02
C ASN A 30 2.05 -8.93 6.89
N VAL A 31 2.66 -8.64 8.02
CA VAL A 31 3.88 -7.83 8.04
C VAL A 31 5.03 -8.67 8.59
N LEU A 32 5.99 -8.98 7.73
CA LEU A 32 7.14 -9.81 8.04
C LEU A 32 8.42 -8.98 7.92
N THR A 33 8.49 -7.94 8.73
CA THR A 33 9.66 -7.09 8.84
C THR A 33 9.67 -6.49 10.25
N THR A 34 10.84 -6.44 10.86
CA THR A 34 11.00 -5.94 12.21
C THR A 34 12.19 -4.98 12.28
N GLY A 35 12.19 -4.13 13.30
CA GLY A 35 13.31 -3.25 13.60
C GLY A 35 13.50 -2.14 12.58
N ASN A 36 14.72 -1.69 12.47
CA ASN A 36 15.06 -0.57 11.61
C ASN A 36 15.17 -1.03 10.15
N ILE A 37 14.55 -0.26 9.28
CA ILE A 37 14.58 -0.49 7.84
C ILE A 37 15.31 0.71 7.24
N ALA A 38 16.25 0.46 6.32
CA ALA A 38 17.02 1.51 5.68
C ALA A 38 16.23 2.23 4.58
N VAL A 39 14.99 2.60 4.92
CA VAL A 39 14.11 3.42 4.11
C VAL A 39 13.70 4.59 5.02
N ARG A 40 13.77 5.80 4.51
CA ARG A 40 13.43 6.98 5.31
C ARG A 40 11.97 6.91 5.77
N ASP A 41 11.71 7.35 6.99
CA ASP A 41 10.35 7.35 7.52
C ASP A 41 9.37 8.09 6.61
N ILE A 42 9.80 9.25 6.08
CA ILE A 42 8.95 10.03 5.17
C ILE A 42 8.57 9.24 3.91
N ASP A 43 9.46 8.39 3.44
CA ASP A 43 9.20 7.56 2.27
C ASP A 43 8.26 6.39 2.60
N LEU A 44 8.44 5.77 3.77
CA LEU A 44 7.51 4.73 4.24
C LEU A 44 6.10 5.30 4.39
N VAL A 45 5.99 6.49 4.98
CA VAL A 45 4.70 7.17 5.12
C VAL A 45 4.10 7.44 3.75
N ALA A 46 4.89 8.00 2.83
CA ALA A 46 4.39 8.35 1.49
C ALA A 46 3.84 7.13 0.76
N VAL A 47 4.51 5.99 0.87
CA VAL A 47 4.05 4.77 0.18
C VAL A 47 2.86 4.14 0.90
N VAL A 48 3.03 3.79 2.17
CA VAL A 48 2.02 3.01 2.89
C VAL A 48 0.72 3.80 3.07
N ALA A 49 0.82 5.07 3.44
CA ALA A 49 -0.38 5.90 3.63
C ALA A 49 -1.15 6.06 2.32
N ASN A 50 -0.46 6.35 1.22
CA ASN A 50 -1.12 6.57 -0.07
C ASN A 50 -1.77 5.30 -0.62
N ILE A 51 -1.09 4.15 -0.54
CA ILE A 51 -1.69 2.91 -1.03
C ILE A 51 -2.87 2.47 -0.17
N PHE A 52 -2.79 2.68 1.14
CA PHE A 52 -3.89 2.32 2.04
C PHE A 52 -5.10 3.24 1.83
N GLU A 53 -4.85 4.54 1.67
CA GLU A 53 -5.91 5.50 1.37
C GLU A 53 -6.60 5.18 0.05
N ASN A 54 -5.83 4.84 -0.98
CA ASN A 54 -6.39 4.39 -2.25
C ASN A 54 -7.26 3.13 -2.08
N ALA A 55 -6.82 2.21 -1.24
CA ALA A 55 -7.57 0.98 -0.98
C ALA A 55 -8.91 1.28 -0.31
N ILE A 56 -8.93 2.21 0.65
CA ILE A 56 -10.17 2.63 1.31
C ILE A 56 -11.13 3.25 0.29
N HIS A 57 -10.61 4.18 -0.53
CA HIS A 57 -11.41 4.81 -1.58
C HIS A 57 -11.96 3.79 -2.56
N GLY A 58 -11.15 2.82 -2.96
CA GLY A 58 -11.58 1.75 -3.87
C GLY A 58 -12.70 0.91 -3.27
N CYS A 59 -12.60 0.58 -2.01
CA CYS A 59 -13.64 -0.16 -1.30
C CYS A 59 -14.94 0.63 -1.26
N LEU A 60 -14.87 1.92 -0.92
CA LEU A 60 -16.07 2.77 -0.82
C LEU A 60 -16.72 2.97 -2.17
N ALA A 61 -15.94 3.05 -3.24
CA ALA A 61 -16.46 3.20 -4.59
C ALA A 61 -16.96 1.90 -5.20
N SER A 62 -16.71 0.76 -4.57
CA SER A 62 -17.02 -0.56 -5.15
C SER A 62 -18.51 -0.86 -5.20
N GLY A 63 -19.29 -0.26 -4.32
CA GLY A 63 -20.69 -0.61 -4.17
C GLY A 63 -20.93 -1.97 -3.53
N SER A 64 -19.88 -2.67 -3.14
CA SER A 64 -19.98 -3.99 -2.53
C SER A 64 -20.41 -3.90 -1.07
N LYS A 65 -21.21 -4.88 -0.63
CA LYS A 65 -21.57 -4.98 0.79
C LYS A 65 -20.41 -5.50 1.61
N GLU A 66 -19.60 -6.37 1.05
CA GLU A 66 -18.39 -6.88 1.69
C GLU A 66 -17.20 -6.13 1.15
N LYS A 67 -16.56 -5.37 2.02
CA LYS A 67 -15.39 -4.59 1.67
C LYS A 67 -14.19 -5.12 2.43
N LYS A 68 -13.13 -5.42 1.70
CA LYS A 68 -11.93 -6.03 2.27
C LYS A 68 -10.68 -5.33 1.77
N ILE A 69 -9.71 -5.18 2.67
CA ILE A 69 -8.36 -4.73 2.33
C ILE A 69 -7.40 -5.75 2.94
N HIS A 70 -6.46 -6.19 2.13
CA HIS A 70 -5.37 -7.03 2.61
C HIS A 70 -4.05 -6.35 2.27
N ILE A 71 -3.24 -6.08 3.30
CA ILE A 71 -1.94 -5.45 3.10
C ILE A 71 -0.84 -6.38 3.61
N SER A 72 0.20 -6.52 2.79
CA SER A 72 1.35 -7.35 3.09
C SER A 72 2.61 -6.52 2.92
N ILE A 73 3.48 -6.55 3.91
CA ILE A 73 4.78 -5.87 3.87
C ILE A 73 5.82 -6.89 4.29
N THR A 74 6.73 -7.22 3.38
CA THR A 74 7.77 -8.19 3.66
C THR A 74 9.14 -7.62 3.29
N LYS A 75 10.13 -7.90 4.10
CA LYS A 75 11.51 -7.53 3.81
C LYS A 75 12.33 -8.80 3.77
N LYS A 76 13.03 -9.02 2.68
CA LYS A 76 13.90 -10.16 2.50
C LYS A 76 15.23 -9.70 1.91
N GLY A 77 16.28 -9.72 2.72
CA GLY A 77 17.56 -9.17 2.31
C GLY A 77 17.46 -7.68 2.03
N LYS A 78 17.83 -7.29 0.83
CA LYS A 78 17.82 -5.89 0.38
C LYS A 78 16.53 -5.51 -0.36
N LYS A 79 15.54 -6.39 -0.37
CA LYS A 79 14.29 -6.14 -1.07
C LYS A 79 13.13 -6.01 -0.09
N MET A 80 12.32 -5.01 -0.30
CA MET A 80 11.10 -4.81 0.46
C MET A 80 9.92 -4.83 -0.51
N VAL A 81 8.95 -5.70 -0.23
CA VAL A 81 7.76 -5.83 -1.06
C VAL A 81 6.55 -5.38 -0.27
N ILE A 82 5.82 -4.44 -0.83
CA ILE A 82 4.58 -3.94 -0.24
C ILE A 82 3.46 -4.26 -1.23
N GLN A 83 2.47 -4.98 -0.76
CA GLN A 83 1.34 -5.38 -1.60
C GLN A 83 0.05 -5.03 -0.88
N CYS A 84 -0.87 -4.41 -1.60
CA CYS A 84 -2.18 -4.08 -1.07
C CYS A 84 -3.25 -4.54 -2.05
N ARG A 85 -4.23 -5.27 -1.54
CA ARG A 85 -5.38 -5.75 -2.31
C ARG A 85 -6.64 -5.17 -1.70
N ASN A 86 -7.54 -4.68 -2.54
CA ASN A 86 -8.81 -4.15 -2.04
C ASN A 86 -9.96 -4.51 -2.96
N THR A 87 -11.13 -4.68 -2.36
CA THR A 87 -12.38 -4.80 -3.11
C THR A 87 -12.54 -3.54 -3.97
N CYS A 88 -12.87 -3.70 -5.23
CA CYS A 88 -12.99 -2.59 -6.15
C CYS A 88 -14.22 -2.72 -7.04
N ALA A 89 -14.56 -1.63 -7.71
CA ALA A 89 -15.61 -1.65 -8.73
C ALA A 89 -15.14 -2.49 -9.92
N GLN A 90 -16.09 -3.20 -10.57
CA GLN A 90 -15.76 -4.09 -11.68
C GLN A 90 -15.34 -3.35 -12.94
N ASP A 91 -15.65 -2.05 -13.03
CA ASP A 91 -15.36 -1.23 -14.19
C ASP A 91 -14.06 -0.42 -14.08
N ILE A 92 -13.25 -0.71 -13.06
CA ILE A 92 -11.93 -0.06 -12.94
C ILE A 92 -11.06 -0.47 -14.11
N LYS A 93 -10.38 0.52 -14.70
CA LYS A 93 -9.50 0.32 -15.83
C LYS A 93 -8.07 0.71 -15.49
N ILE A 94 -7.14 -0.02 -16.08
CA ILE A 94 -5.73 0.28 -15.96
C ILE A 94 -5.23 0.68 -17.33
N LYS A 95 -4.72 1.92 -17.45
CA LYS A 95 -4.14 2.45 -18.69
C LYS A 95 -2.67 2.72 -18.51
N SER A 96 -1.85 2.25 -19.45
CA SER A 96 -0.39 2.47 -19.40
C SER A 96 0.22 2.01 -18.08
N GLY A 97 -0.30 0.90 -17.55
CA GLY A 97 0.16 0.37 -16.28
C GLY A 97 -0.28 1.15 -15.05
N LEU A 98 -1.11 2.18 -15.20
CA LEU A 98 -1.59 3.02 -14.10
C LEU A 98 -3.11 2.93 -14.00
N PRO A 99 -3.66 3.00 -12.78
CA PRO A 99 -5.11 3.01 -12.61
C PRO A 99 -5.69 4.32 -13.14
N GLU A 100 -6.81 4.20 -13.86
CA GLU A 100 -7.55 5.35 -14.31
C GLU A 100 -8.41 5.87 -13.17
N SER A 101 -8.31 7.16 -12.87
CA SER A 101 -9.03 7.77 -11.76
C SER A 101 -9.59 9.12 -12.14
N ASP A 102 -10.88 9.31 -11.86
CA ASP A 102 -11.57 10.59 -12.07
C ASP A 102 -11.48 11.49 -10.84
N THR A 103 -10.90 11.04 -9.75
CA THR A 103 -11.05 11.71 -8.46
C THR A 103 -9.76 12.21 -7.82
N GLY A 104 -8.73 12.48 -8.59
CA GLY A 104 -7.51 13.07 -8.05
C GLY A 104 -6.63 12.13 -7.23
N THR A 105 -6.95 10.84 -7.15
CA THR A 105 -6.10 9.84 -6.50
C THR A 105 -4.74 9.73 -7.18
N ARG A 106 -4.58 10.30 -8.36
CA ARG A 106 -3.31 10.37 -9.07
C ARG A 106 -2.21 11.06 -8.27
N THR A 107 -2.58 12.02 -7.40
CA THR A 107 -1.61 12.71 -6.56
C THR A 107 -0.91 11.74 -5.61
N GLY A 108 -1.69 10.86 -4.97
CA GLY A 108 -1.13 9.84 -4.08
C GLY A 108 -0.25 8.85 -4.82
N ILE A 109 -0.70 8.39 -5.98
CA ILE A 109 0.08 7.47 -6.82
C ILE A 109 1.39 8.11 -7.27
N SER A 110 1.34 9.39 -7.65
CA SER A 110 2.53 10.12 -8.06
C SER A 110 3.59 10.13 -6.95
N SER A 111 3.17 10.34 -5.70
CA SER A 111 4.08 10.30 -4.55
C SER A 111 4.70 8.92 -4.38
N VAL A 112 3.91 7.86 -4.54
CA VAL A 112 4.39 6.48 -4.47
C VAL A 112 5.44 6.23 -5.55
N LEU A 113 5.16 6.63 -6.79
CA LEU A 113 6.07 6.41 -7.91
C LEU A 113 7.39 7.13 -7.72
N LYS A 114 7.39 8.32 -7.11
CA LYS A 114 8.62 9.05 -6.80
C LYS A 114 9.50 8.28 -5.82
N VAL A 115 8.88 7.74 -4.77
CA VAL A 115 9.62 6.95 -3.79
C VAL A 115 10.17 5.68 -4.43
N VAL A 116 9.35 4.97 -5.20
CA VAL A 116 9.77 3.76 -5.88
C VAL A 116 10.96 4.03 -6.79
N SER A 117 10.92 5.12 -7.56
CA SER A 117 12.02 5.53 -8.42
C SER A 117 13.29 5.83 -7.61
N TYR A 118 13.15 6.51 -6.48
CA TYR A 118 14.28 6.84 -5.62
C TYR A 118 14.99 5.58 -5.12
N TYR A 119 14.24 4.54 -4.80
CA TYR A 119 14.80 3.26 -4.34
C TYR A 119 15.03 2.27 -5.47
N LYS A 120 14.97 2.73 -6.72
CA LYS A 120 15.21 1.91 -7.92
C LYS A 120 14.35 0.66 -7.95
N GLY A 121 13.11 0.82 -7.54
CA GLY A 121 12.16 -0.27 -7.44
C GLY A 121 11.23 -0.38 -8.62
N GLU A 122 10.15 -1.10 -8.42
CA GLU A 122 9.14 -1.35 -9.44
C GLU A 122 7.75 -1.28 -8.81
N THR A 123 6.78 -0.87 -9.61
CA THR A 123 5.38 -0.80 -9.20
C THR A 123 4.54 -1.51 -10.24
N GLU A 124 3.59 -2.31 -9.79
CA GLU A 124 2.65 -2.99 -10.66
C GLU A 124 1.23 -2.80 -10.11
N PHE A 125 0.31 -2.46 -11.02
CA PHE A 125 -1.12 -2.37 -10.71
C PHE A 125 -1.85 -3.39 -11.55
N LEU A 126 -2.72 -4.19 -10.94
CA LEU A 126 -3.47 -5.20 -11.68
C LEU A 126 -4.83 -5.46 -11.04
N LEU A 127 -5.69 -6.11 -11.81
CA LEU A 127 -6.98 -6.60 -11.34
C LEU A 127 -6.90 -8.11 -11.26
N GLU A 128 -7.24 -8.67 -10.12
CA GLU A 128 -7.11 -10.09 -9.85
C GLU A 128 -8.25 -10.55 -8.95
N ASP A 129 -9.04 -11.49 -9.42
CA ASP A 129 -10.16 -12.06 -8.66
C ASP A 129 -11.14 -11.00 -8.12
N GLY A 130 -11.42 -9.97 -8.91
CA GLY A 130 -12.34 -8.91 -8.52
C GLY A 130 -11.76 -7.91 -7.53
N MET A 131 -10.45 -7.96 -7.31
CA MET A 131 -9.75 -7.04 -6.43
C MET A 131 -8.73 -6.22 -7.19
N PHE A 132 -8.55 -4.99 -6.78
CA PHE A 132 -7.47 -4.15 -7.27
C PHE A 132 -6.22 -4.44 -6.45
N VAL A 133 -5.10 -4.68 -7.12
CA VAL A 133 -3.85 -5.06 -6.47
C VAL A 133 -2.74 -4.09 -6.85
N VAL A 134 -2.04 -3.60 -5.84
CA VAL A 134 -0.82 -2.80 -6.01
C VAL A 134 0.33 -3.62 -5.46
N LYS A 135 1.38 -3.79 -6.26
CA LYS A 135 2.61 -4.44 -5.82
C LYS A 135 3.75 -3.45 -5.98
N ILE A 136 4.49 -3.24 -4.90
CA ILE A 136 5.62 -2.30 -4.87
C ILE A 136 6.86 -3.05 -4.41
N LEU A 137 7.92 -2.93 -5.18
CA LEU A 137 9.22 -3.44 -4.82
C LEU A 137 10.15 -2.26 -4.59
N LEU A 138 10.80 -2.23 -3.45
CA LEU A 138 11.86 -1.26 -3.16
C LEU A 138 13.18 -2.01 -2.99
N ASN A 139 14.24 -1.47 -3.58
CA ASN A 139 15.59 -1.97 -3.35
C ASN A 139 16.21 -1.14 -2.24
N ILE A 140 16.41 -1.76 -1.09
CA ILE A 140 16.85 -1.06 0.11
C ILE A 140 18.37 -0.91 0.06
N PRO A 141 18.90 0.32 0.30
CA PRO A 141 20.33 0.53 0.33
C PRO A 141 21.02 -0.28 1.42
N GLU A 142 22.25 -0.67 1.18
CA GLU A 142 23.05 -1.32 2.19
C GLU A 142 23.33 -0.36 3.34
N LYS A 143 23.10 -0.81 4.56
CA LYS A 143 23.42 -0.04 5.74
C LYS A 143 24.92 -0.16 5.97
N LYS A 144 25.66 0.93 5.74
CA LYS A 144 27.08 0.98 6.04
C LYS A 144 27.26 1.22 7.54
N HIS A 145 28.08 0.42 8.12
CA HIS A 145 28.46 0.58 9.51
C HIS A 145 29.58 1.59 9.65
#